data_b28be824f34c6a25096e6b1002507659
#
_entry.id   b28be824f34c6a25096e6b1002507659
#
_cell.length_a   1.000
_cell.length_b   1.000
_cell.length_c   1.000
_cell.angle_alpha   90.00
_cell.angle_beta   90.00
_cell.angle_gamma   90.00
#
_symmetry.space_group_name_H-M   'P 1'
#
loop_
_entity.id
_entity.type
_entity.pdbx_description
1 polymer ?
#
loop_
_entity_poly.entity_id
_entity_poly.type
_entity_poly.pdbx_seq_one_letter_code
_entity_poly.pdbx_strand_id
1 'polypeptide(L)'
;DRGRELVSAFHFPDFDGFDRGGVPALAGLVTMTSYDSSLHVPVAFPKENLVQTLGEVVADAGAHQLRIAETEKYAHVTYFFSGGREEPFPLEDRILVNSPKDVATYDRKPQMSVLEVTDRFLEAWAAGPEKDGVPYTLAVCNLANPDMVGHTGVMSAAVKAVHVVDECVKKVVDKILPCFFYFFFF
;
A
#
# COMPACT_ATOMS: atom_id res chain seq x y z
N ASP A 1 10.21 -9.14 -3.80
CA ASP A 1 10.50 -9.96 -4.97
C ASP A 1 12.00 -10.14 -5.21
N ARG A 2 12.79 -9.06 -5.34
CA ARG A 2 14.25 -9.15 -5.61
C ARG A 2 15.03 -9.99 -4.60
N GLY A 3 14.66 -9.96 -3.32
CA GLY A 3 15.27 -10.83 -2.30
C GLY A 3 15.04 -12.32 -2.57
N ARG A 4 13.83 -12.70 -2.99
CA ARG A 4 13.49 -14.07 -3.38
C ARG A 4 14.26 -14.49 -4.63
N GLU A 5 14.30 -13.64 -5.65
CA GLU A 5 15.04 -13.90 -6.90
C GLU A 5 16.54 -14.13 -6.65
N LEU A 6 17.15 -13.27 -5.81
CA LEU A 6 18.56 -13.43 -5.43
C LEU A 6 18.80 -14.73 -4.66
N VAL A 7 17.98 -15.03 -3.65
CA VAL A 7 18.10 -16.29 -2.89
C VAL A 7 17.94 -17.48 -3.82
N SER A 8 16.95 -17.47 -4.70
CA SER A 8 16.74 -18.56 -5.66
C SER A 8 17.96 -18.76 -6.57
N ALA A 9 18.51 -17.69 -7.13
CA ALA A 9 19.64 -17.76 -8.02
C ALA A 9 20.94 -18.24 -7.33
N PHE A 10 21.14 -17.93 -6.05
CA PHE A 10 22.36 -18.31 -5.32
C PHE A 10 22.24 -19.62 -4.54
N HIS A 11 21.05 -20.01 -4.13
CA HIS A 11 20.84 -21.11 -3.18
C HIS A 11 20.33 -22.39 -3.84
N PHE A 12 19.35 -22.30 -4.76
CA PHE A 12 18.74 -23.50 -5.32
C PHE A 12 19.60 -24.15 -6.42
N PRO A 13 19.92 -25.45 -6.30
CA PRO A 13 20.66 -26.16 -7.33
C PRO A 13 19.93 -26.24 -8.67
N ASP A 14 18.60 -26.36 -8.64
CA ASP A 14 17.70 -26.54 -9.75
C ASP A 14 17.17 -25.20 -10.35
N PHE A 15 17.77 -24.07 -9.97
CA PHE A 15 17.42 -22.78 -10.54
C PHE A 15 17.69 -22.75 -12.06
N ASP A 16 16.67 -22.44 -12.83
CA ASP A 16 16.64 -22.44 -14.30
C ASP A 16 16.29 -21.07 -14.94
N GLY A 17 16.16 -19.99 -14.14
CA GLY A 17 15.75 -18.68 -14.60
C GLY A 17 16.72 -18.02 -15.60
N PHE A 18 17.99 -18.37 -15.55
CA PHE A 18 19.05 -17.98 -16.49
C PHE A 18 20.28 -18.87 -16.33
N ASP A 19 21.15 -18.91 -17.33
CA ASP A 19 22.45 -19.62 -17.22
C ASP A 19 23.40 -18.85 -16.31
N ARG A 20 23.63 -19.39 -15.11
CA ARG A 20 24.54 -18.82 -14.10
C ARG A 20 25.95 -19.44 -14.15
N GLY A 21 26.25 -20.29 -15.14
CA GLY A 21 27.52 -20.95 -15.30
C GLY A 21 27.91 -21.98 -14.21
N GLY A 22 27.23 -21.96 -13.09
CA GLY A 22 27.44 -22.87 -11.95
C GLY A 22 26.85 -22.30 -10.66
N VAL A 23 26.63 -23.19 -9.67
CA VAL A 23 26.19 -22.79 -8.34
C VAL A 23 27.34 -22.15 -7.57
N PRO A 24 27.24 -20.91 -7.08
CA PRO A 24 28.29 -20.31 -6.26
C PRO A 24 28.55 -21.14 -5.00
N ALA A 25 29.81 -21.40 -4.66
CA ALA A 25 30.19 -22.03 -3.40
C ALA A 25 30.06 -20.99 -2.25
N LEU A 26 28.89 -20.89 -1.66
CA LEU A 26 28.66 -19.99 -0.52
C LEU A 26 29.06 -20.70 0.78
N ALA A 27 29.79 -20.01 1.65
CA ALA A 27 30.04 -20.48 3.02
C ALA A 27 28.77 -20.51 3.88
N GLY A 28 27.78 -19.68 3.54
CA GLY A 28 26.45 -19.61 4.15
C GLY A 28 25.60 -18.55 3.48
N LEU A 29 24.30 -18.69 3.64
CA LEU A 29 23.30 -17.72 3.16
C LEU A 29 22.32 -17.46 4.27
N VAL A 30 22.12 -16.19 4.60
CA VAL A 30 21.17 -15.72 5.62
C VAL A 30 20.36 -14.57 5.02
N THR A 31 19.06 -14.59 5.16
CA THR A 31 18.20 -13.47 4.74
C THR A 31 17.95 -12.53 5.91
N MET A 32 17.78 -11.24 5.60
CA MET A 32 17.49 -10.23 6.63
C MET A 32 16.15 -10.49 7.30
N THR A 33 15.14 -10.86 6.51
CA THR A 33 13.80 -11.21 7.01
C THR A 33 13.24 -12.41 6.26
N SER A 34 12.14 -12.98 6.73
CA SER A 34 11.42 -14.04 6.02
C SER A 34 10.72 -13.45 4.78
N TYR A 35 11.34 -13.57 3.61
CA TYR A 35 10.75 -13.13 2.35
C TYR A 35 9.73 -14.13 1.81
N ASP A 36 9.97 -15.42 2.02
CA ASP A 36 9.12 -16.52 1.57
C ASP A 36 9.44 -17.77 2.38
N SER A 37 8.42 -18.45 2.86
CA SER A 37 8.58 -19.68 3.67
C SER A 37 9.17 -20.84 2.89
N SER A 38 9.05 -20.85 1.56
CA SER A 38 9.59 -21.90 0.70
C SER A 38 11.12 -21.85 0.52
N LEU A 39 11.75 -20.72 0.89
CA LEU A 39 13.20 -20.55 0.68
C LEU A 39 14.06 -21.41 1.61
N HIS A 40 13.56 -21.82 2.77
CA HIS A 40 14.21 -22.68 3.76
C HIS A 40 15.65 -22.26 4.14
N VAL A 41 15.91 -20.95 4.17
CA VAL A 41 17.20 -20.38 4.59
C VAL A 41 17.10 -19.75 5.96
N PRO A 42 18.19 -19.69 6.76
CA PRO A 42 18.22 -18.96 8.02
C PRO A 42 17.84 -17.50 7.85
N VAL A 43 17.10 -16.96 8.83
CA VAL A 43 16.59 -15.59 8.85
C VAL A 43 17.21 -14.87 10.04
N ALA A 44 17.80 -13.69 9.79
CA ALA A 44 18.42 -12.88 10.85
C ALA A 44 17.38 -12.23 11.77
N PHE A 45 16.31 -11.69 11.16
CA PHE A 45 15.22 -11.01 11.85
C PHE A 45 13.89 -11.63 11.43
N PRO A 46 13.39 -12.65 12.16
CA PRO A 46 12.10 -13.26 11.85
C PRO A 46 10.98 -12.24 11.98
N LYS A 47 9.87 -12.48 11.26
CA LYS A 47 8.67 -11.67 11.41
C LYS A 47 8.13 -11.80 12.83
N GLU A 48 7.91 -10.66 13.47
CA GLU A 48 7.17 -10.56 14.73
C GLU A 48 5.70 -10.26 14.43
N ASN A 49 4.81 -10.88 15.17
CA ASN A 49 3.39 -10.52 15.13
C ASN A 49 3.20 -9.23 15.90
N LEU A 50 2.95 -8.15 15.21
CA LEU A 50 2.61 -6.88 15.82
C LEU A 50 1.17 -6.94 16.33
N VAL A 51 0.99 -6.56 17.58
CA VAL A 51 -0.31 -6.44 18.24
C VAL A 51 -0.58 -4.98 18.61
N GLN A 52 -1.83 -4.64 18.84
CA GLN A 52 -2.26 -3.27 19.13
C GLN A 52 -1.87 -2.26 18.03
N THR A 53 -1.94 -2.71 16.79
CA THR A 53 -1.83 -1.79 15.64
C THR A 53 -3.02 -0.84 15.64
N LEU A 54 -2.89 0.33 15.01
CA LEU A 54 -3.97 1.33 15.00
C LEU A 54 -5.30 0.75 14.51
N GLY A 55 -5.26 -0.08 13.45
CA GLY A 55 -6.47 -0.74 12.93
C GLY A 55 -7.12 -1.69 13.92
N GLU A 56 -6.32 -2.42 14.70
CA GLU A 56 -6.80 -3.31 15.76
C GLU A 56 -7.43 -2.53 16.91
N VAL A 57 -6.77 -1.48 17.38
CA VAL A 57 -7.29 -0.62 18.46
C VAL A 57 -8.61 0.04 18.07
N VAL A 58 -8.76 0.49 16.84
CA VAL A 58 -10.00 1.07 16.31
C VAL A 58 -11.12 0.01 16.25
N ALA A 59 -10.80 -1.20 15.80
CA ALA A 59 -11.75 -2.31 15.75
C ALA A 59 -12.19 -2.76 17.16
N ASP A 60 -11.25 -2.88 18.09
CA ASP A 60 -11.53 -3.24 19.51
C ASP A 60 -12.39 -2.19 20.22
N ALA A 61 -12.29 -0.93 19.80
CA ALA A 61 -13.17 0.14 20.27
C ALA A 61 -14.57 0.09 19.62
N GLY A 62 -14.86 -0.88 18.75
CA GLY A 62 -16.13 -1.01 18.04
C GLY A 62 -16.36 0.09 17.01
N ALA A 63 -15.28 0.69 16.48
CA ALA A 63 -15.33 1.82 15.56
C ALA A 63 -15.05 1.38 14.11
N HIS A 64 -15.79 1.97 13.16
CA HIS A 64 -15.63 1.69 11.73
C HIS A 64 -14.43 2.41 11.14
N GLN A 65 -13.73 1.73 10.22
CA GLN A 65 -12.57 2.27 9.54
C GLN A 65 -12.59 1.97 8.03
N LEU A 66 -12.08 2.90 7.24
CA LEU A 66 -11.98 2.81 5.79
C LEU A 66 -10.52 2.81 5.35
N ARG A 67 -10.16 1.91 4.42
CA ARG A 67 -8.86 1.86 3.75
C ARG A 67 -9.09 2.03 2.25
N ILE A 68 -8.39 2.97 1.63
CA ILE A 68 -8.53 3.19 0.19
C ILE A 68 -7.21 3.63 -0.44
N ALA A 69 -6.87 3.00 -1.54
CA ALA A 69 -5.76 3.40 -2.40
C ALA A 69 -5.92 2.78 -3.79
N GLU A 70 -5.14 3.28 -4.74
CA GLU A 70 -4.96 2.57 -6.01
C GLU A 70 -3.94 1.42 -5.88
N THR A 71 -3.91 0.50 -6.86
CA THR A 71 -3.18 -0.78 -6.83
C THR A 71 -1.75 -0.66 -6.29
N GLU A 72 -0.99 0.34 -6.75
CA GLU A 72 0.43 0.51 -6.39
C GLU A 72 0.65 0.80 -4.89
N LYS A 73 -0.33 1.34 -4.21
CA LYS A 73 -0.27 1.71 -2.80
C LYS A 73 -1.30 1.02 -1.90
N TYR A 74 -2.06 0.08 -2.45
CA TYR A 74 -3.08 -0.64 -1.67
C TYR A 74 -2.48 -1.43 -0.50
N ALA A 75 -1.38 -2.14 -0.73
CA ALA A 75 -0.69 -2.86 0.33
C ALA A 75 -0.17 -1.93 1.44
N HIS A 76 0.13 -0.66 1.13
CA HIS A 76 0.63 0.30 2.12
C HIS A 76 -0.45 0.72 3.11
N VAL A 77 -1.70 0.82 2.68
CA VAL A 77 -2.84 1.16 3.55
C VAL A 77 -3.53 -0.06 4.17
N THR A 78 -3.17 -1.28 3.77
CA THR A 78 -3.73 -2.55 4.25
C THR A 78 -2.67 -3.38 4.94
N TYR A 79 -1.97 -4.24 4.22
CA TYR A 79 -1.00 -5.20 4.75
C TYR A 79 0.09 -4.55 5.62
N PHE A 80 0.80 -3.55 5.09
CA PHE A 80 1.89 -2.91 5.84
C PHE A 80 1.37 -2.07 7.01
N PHE A 81 0.29 -1.33 6.82
CA PHE A 81 -0.32 -0.53 7.87
C PHE A 81 -0.86 -1.41 9.02
N SER A 82 -1.28 -2.62 8.70
CA SER A 82 -1.81 -3.61 9.65
C SER A 82 -0.73 -4.55 10.22
N GLY A 83 0.55 -4.16 10.13
CA GLY A 83 1.66 -4.91 10.69
C GLY A 83 1.92 -6.27 10.02
N GLY A 84 1.57 -6.42 8.74
CA GLY A 84 1.73 -7.66 7.97
C GLY A 84 0.52 -8.60 8.02
N ARG A 85 -0.62 -8.12 8.51
CA ARG A 85 -1.89 -8.85 8.48
C ARG A 85 -2.60 -8.65 7.15
N GLU A 86 -2.93 -9.75 6.47
CA GLU A 86 -3.69 -9.74 5.21
C GLU A 86 -5.19 -9.50 5.43
N GLU A 87 -5.78 -10.20 6.42
CA GLU A 87 -7.20 -10.12 6.69
C GLU A 87 -7.61 -8.77 7.27
N PRO A 88 -8.74 -8.19 6.82
CA PRO A 88 -9.29 -6.99 7.43
C PRO A 88 -9.55 -7.19 8.93
N PHE A 89 -9.44 -6.11 9.69
CA PHE A 89 -9.98 -6.10 11.05
C PHE A 89 -11.52 -6.08 11.04
N PRO A 90 -12.19 -6.48 12.12
CA PRO A 90 -13.61 -6.20 12.25
C PRO A 90 -13.92 -4.74 12.00
N LEU A 91 -15.02 -4.43 11.33
CA LEU A 91 -15.45 -3.06 10.99
C LEU A 91 -14.45 -2.28 10.10
N GLU A 92 -13.61 -2.99 9.34
CA GLU A 92 -12.71 -2.41 8.36
C GLU A 92 -13.22 -2.66 6.94
N ASP A 93 -13.55 -1.59 6.24
CA ASP A 93 -13.90 -1.61 4.83
C ASP A 93 -12.68 -1.24 3.97
N ARG A 94 -12.51 -1.92 2.85
CA ARG A 94 -11.38 -1.75 1.92
C ARG A 94 -11.87 -1.44 0.51
N ILE A 95 -11.34 -0.38 -0.07
CA ILE A 95 -11.61 0.01 -1.47
C ILE A 95 -10.30 0.00 -2.25
N LEU A 96 -10.24 -0.85 -3.27
CA LEU A 96 -9.15 -0.87 -4.25
C LEU A 96 -9.59 -0.16 -5.52
N VAL A 97 -8.82 0.80 -5.96
CA VAL A 97 -8.93 1.42 -7.29
C VAL A 97 -7.81 0.91 -8.17
N ASN A 98 -8.11 0.52 -9.41
CA ASN A 98 -7.07 0.03 -10.31
C ASN A 98 -6.15 1.16 -10.77
N SER A 99 -4.84 0.99 -10.63
CA SER A 99 -3.86 1.88 -11.28
C SER A 99 -3.91 1.74 -12.80
N PRO A 100 -3.58 2.80 -13.57
CA PRO A 100 -3.60 2.76 -15.02
C PRO A 100 -2.69 1.67 -15.57
N LYS A 101 -3.21 0.89 -16.53
CA LYS A 101 -2.47 -0.15 -17.27
C LYS A 101 -2.25 0.23 -18.74
N ASP A 102 -2.75 1.37 -19.15
CA ASP A 102 -2.72 1.91 -20.50
C ASP A 102 -1.42 2.69 -20.84
N VAL A 103 -0.53 2.82 -19.86
CA VAL A 103 0.77 3.50 -20.02
C VAL A 103 1.91 2.62 -19.51
N ALA A 104 3.07 2.71 -20.15
CA ALA A 104 4.25 1.93 -19.75
C ALA A 104 4.89 2.49 -18.46
N THR A 105 4.82 3.81 -18.26
CA THR A 105 5.38 4.53 -17.11
C THR A 105 4.45 5.68 -16.72
N TYR A 106 4.38 5.99 -15.43
CA TYR A 106 3.39 6.95 -14.91
C TYR A 106 3.71 8.43 -15.20
N ASP A 107 4.91 8.76 -15.69
CA ASP A 107 5.21 10.10 -16.22
C ASP A 107 4.33 10.46 -17.42
N ARG A 108 3.81 9.46 -18.15
CA ARG A 108 2.88 9.64 -19.28
C ARG A 108 1.42 9.87 -18.83
N LYS A 109 1.10 9.54 -17.59
CA LYS A 109 -0.22 9.73 -16.99
C LYS A 109 -0.07 10.14 -15.52
N PRO A 110 0.43 11.38 -15.25
CA PRO A 110 0.78 11.79 -13.87
C PRO A 110 -0.38 11.82 -12.89
N GLN A 111 -1.62 11.98 -13.38
CA GLN A 111 -2.82 11.91 -12.56
C GLN A 111 -3.11 10.48 -12.07
N MET A 112 -2.55 9.44 -12.70
CA MET A 112 -2.82 8.05 -12.40
C MET A 112 -4.33 7.80 -12.18
N SER A 113 -4.74 7.24 -11.06
CA SER A 113 -6.16 7.04 -10.70
C SER A 113 -6.62 7.91 -9.52
N VAL A 114 -5.87 8.97 -9.17
CA VAL A 114 -6.15 9.76 -7.96
C VAL A 114 -7.53 10.41 -7.96
N LEU A 115 -8.06 10.80 -9.12
CA LEU A 115 -9.41 11.38 -9.22
C LEU A 115 -10.47 10.35 -8.81
N GLU A 116 -10.37 9.12 -9.32
CA GLU A 116 -11.28 8.03 -8.95
C GLU A 116 -11.11 7.65 -7.46
N VAL A 117 -9.87 7.56 -6.96
CA VAL A 117 -9.62 7.33 -5.52
C VAL A 117 -10.33 8.38 -4.67
N THR A 118 -10.21 9.65 -5.05
CA THR A 118 -10.82 10.77 -4.33
C THR A 118 -12.34 10.70 -4.36
N ASP A 119 -12.93 10.47 -5.53
CA ASP A 119 -14.37 10.40 -5.68
C ASP A 119 -14.95 9.21 -4.90
N ARG A 120 -14.34 8.01 -5.01
CA ARG A 120 -14.71 6.81 -4.25
C ARG A 120 -14.56 6.99 -2.74
N PHE A 121 -13.51 7.71 -2.32
CA PHE A 121 -13.34 8.06 -0.91
C PHE A 121 -14.49 8.93 -0.41
N LEU A 122 -14.83 9.99 -1.12
CA LEU A 122 -15.89 10.92 -0.73
C LEU A 122 -17.27 10.26 -0.75
N GLU A 123 -17.54 9.39 -1.72
CA GLU A 123 -18.76 8.58 -1.78
C GLU A 123 -18.89 7.65 -0.58
N ALA A 124 -17.84 6.86 -0.30
CA ALA A 124 -17.83 5.93 0.84
C ALA A 124 -17.97 6.68 2.17
N TRP A 125 -17.24 7.79 2.32
CA TRP A 125 -17.32 8.62 3.53
C TRP A 125 -18.72 9.19 3.76
N ALA A 126 -19.39 9.65 2.71
CA ALA A 126 -20.73 10.21 2.80
C ALA A 126 -21.80 9.13 3.04
N ALA A 127 -21.64 7.95 2.45
CA ALA A 127 -22.56 6.82 2.63
C ALA A 127 -22.43 6.16 4.01
N GLY A 128 -21.22 6.19 4.59
CA GLY A 128 -20.88 5.39 5.76
C GLY A 128 -20.72 3.90 5.44
N PRO A 129 -20.39 3.06 6.43
CA PRO A 129 -20.34 1.61 6.28
C PRO A 129 -21.69 1.03 5.88
N GLU A 130 -21.68 -0.04 5.09
CA GLU A 130 -22.92 -0.67 4.57
C GLU A 130 -23.80 -1.30 5.68
N LYS A 131 -23.22 -1.65 6.85
CA LYS A 131 -23.88 -2.56 7.80
C LYS A 131 -24.78 -1.92 8.83
N ASP A 132 -24.52 -0.71 9.31
CA ASP A 132 -25.23 -0.17 10.49
C ASP A 132 -25.46 1.35 10.51
N GLY A 133 -25.04 2.07 9.45
CA GLY A 133 -25.23 3.51 9.36
C GLY A 133 -24.40 4.33 10.36
N VAL A 134 -23.44 3.68 11.05
CA VAL A 134 -22.52 4.35 11.97
C VAL A 134 -21.38 4.96 11.13
N PRO A 135 -21.04 6.25 11.30
CA PRO A 135 -19.99 6.88 10.50
C PRO A 135 -18.62 6.22 10.69
N TYR A 136 -17.77 6.30 9.65
CA TYR A 136 -16.37 5.96 9.80
C TYR A 136 -15.69 6.89 10.83
N THR A 137 -14.94 6.28 11.74
CA THR A 137 -14.13 6.99 12.74
C THR A 137 -12.72 7.24 12.25
N LEU A 138 -12.19 6.32 11.43
CA LEU A 138 -10.86 6.41 10.85
C LEU A 138 -10.95 6.14 9.35
N ALA A 139 -10.25 6.95 8.56
CA ALA A 139 -9.97 6.61 7.16
C ALA A 139 -8.49 6.75 6.86
N VAL A 140 -7.94 5.78 6.14
CA VAL A 140 -6.58 5.81 5.63
C VAL A 140 -6.64 5.76 4.11
N CYS A 141 -6.30 6.88 3.50
CA CYS A 141 -6.27 7.07 2.06
C CYS A 141 -4.85 7.35 1.59
N ASN A 142 -4.39 6.66 0.56
CA ASN A 142 -3.09 6.94 -0.06
C ASN A 142 -3.27 7.43 -1.49
N LEU A 143 -2.67 8.57 -1.80
CA LEU A 143 -2.63 9.18 -3.13
C LEU A 143 -1.24 8.91 -3.74
N ALA A 144 -1.14 7.90 -4.58
CA ALA A 144 0.11 7.27 -5.01
C ALA A 144 1.00 8.13 -5.93
N ASN A 145 0.45 9.17 -6.53
CA ASN A 145 1.05 9.90 -7.65
C ASN A 145 2.43 10.50 -7.36
N PRO A 146 2.67 11.24 -6.25
CA PRO A 146 3.96 11.89 -6.03
C PRO A 146 5.10 10.88 -5.94
N ASP A 147 4.87 9.76 -5.29
CA ASP A 147 5.86 8.69 -5.17
C ASP A 147 6.07 7.96 -6.51
N MET A 148 5.00 7.46 -7.11
CA MET A 148 5.09 6.63 -8.32
C MET A 148 5.60 7.40 -9.53
N VAL A 149 5.14 8.63 -9.73
CA VAL A 149 5.63 9.50 -10.80
C VAL A 149 7.03 10.02 -10.49
N GLY A 150 7.33 10.31 -9.22
CA GLY A 150 8.65 10.73 -8.76
C GLY A 150 9.74 9.71 -9.09
N HIS A 151 9.44 8.42 -8.98
CA HIS A 151 10.37 7.34 -9.36
C HIS A 151 10.76 7.32 -10.84
N THR A 152 10.01 7.98 -11.72
CA THR A 152 10.35 8.08 -13.14
C THR A 152 11.48 9.09 -13.42
N GLY A 153 11.79 9.97 -12.48
CA GLY A 153 12.81 11.03 -12.62
C GLY A 153 12.40 12.19 -13.56
N VAL A 154 11.15 12.22 -14.05
CA VAL A 154 10.66 13.27 -14.95
C VAL A 154 10.04 14.41 -14.15
N MET A 155 10.82 15.47 -13.90
CA MET A 155 10.43 16.61 -13.06
C MET A 155 9.09 17.24 -13.47
N SER A 156 8.87 17.48 -14.76
CA SER A 156 7.62 18.07 -15.25
C SER A 156 6.40 17.22 -15.01
N ALA A 157 6.54 15.90 -14.98
CA ALA A 157 5.49 14.95 -14.63
C ALA A 157 5.24 14.93 -13.10
N ALA A 158 6.30 14.95 -12.30
CA ALA A 158 6.21 15.02 -10.84
C ALA A 158 5.48 16.30 -10.38
N VAL A 159 5.77 17.46 -10.97
CA VAL A 159 5.05 18.71 -10.69
C VAL A 159 3.55 18.57 -11.00
N LYS A 160 3.20 17.97 -12.14
CA LYS A 160 1.79 17.73 -12.50
C LYS A 160 1.11 16.76 -11.52
N ALA A 161 1.81 15.70 -11.10
CA ALA A 161 1.31 14.74 -10.14
C ALA A 161 0.97 15.41 -8.80
N VAL A 162 1.88 16.23 -8.26
CA VAL A 162 1.67 16.97 -7.02
C VAL A 162 0.50 17.95 -7.14
N HIS A 163 0.40 18.66 -8.27
CA HIS A 163 -0.68 19.62 -8.50
C HIS A 163 -2.07 18.95 -8.48
N VAL A 164 -2.22 17.81 -9.16
CA VAL A 164 -3.49 17.06 -9.14
C VAL A 164 -3.81 16.52 -7.75
N VAL A 165 -2.79 16.06 -7.02
CA VAL A 165 -2.97 15.61 -5.63
C VAL A 165 -3.41 16.76 -4.73
N ASP A 166 -2.84 17.96 -4.87
CA ASP A 166 -3.25 19.14 -4.11
C ASP A 166 -4.73 19.47 -4.33
N GLU A 167 -5.20 19.43 -5.58
CA GLU A 167 -6.62 19.62 -5.90
C GLU A 167 -7.51 18.53 -5.25
N CYS A 168 -7.07 17.28 -5.25
CA CYS A 168 -7.78 16.17 -4.62
C CYS A 168 -7.83 16.31 -3.09
N VAL A 169 -6.70 16.64 -2.47
CA VAL A 169 -6.62 16.92 -1.04
C VAL A 169 -7.56 18.07 -0.66
N LYS A 170 -7.58 19.15 -1.45
CA LYS A 170 -8.50 20.26 -1.22
C LYS A 170 -9.95 19.80 -1.23
N LYS A 171 -10.39 18.98 -2.20
CA LYS A 171 -11.76 18.45 -2.25
C LYS A 171 -12.10 17.64 -1.00
N VAL A 172 -11.18 16.78 -0.54
CA VAL A 172 -11.37 15.98 0.68
C VAL A 172 -11.48 16.88 1.90
N VAL A 173 -10.56 17.83 2.06
CA VAL A 173 -10.54 18.76 3.20
C VAL A 173 -11.80 19.61 3.25
N ASP A 174 -12.19 20.22 2.13
CA ASP A 174 -13.40 21.08 2.05
C ASP A 174 -14.67 20.29 2.41
N LYS A 175 -14.71 18.98 2.12
CA LYS A 175 -15.88 18.15 2.42
C LYS A 175 -15.91 17.66 3.87
N ILE A 176 -14.77 17.37 4.47
CA ILE A 176 -14.68 16.69 5.77
C ILE A 176 -14.49 17.67 6.93
N LEU A 177 -13.71 18.76 6.76
CA LEU A 177 -13.49 19.75 7.83
C LEU A 177 -14.77 20.31 8.49
N PRO A 178 -15.85 20.58 7.76
CA PRO A 178 -17.10 21.05 8.39
C PRO A 178 -17.70 20.06 9.40
N CYS A 179 -17.27 18.80 9.38
CA CYS A 179 -17.75 17.74 10.27
C CYS A 179 -16.92 17.53 11.55
N PHE A 180 -15.98 18.44 11.89
CA PHE A 180 -15.14 18.39 13.10
C PHE A 180 -14.18 17.18 13.17
N PHE A 181 -13.44 16.87 12.07
CA PHE A 181 -12.44 15.79 12.03
C PHE A 181 -11.00 16.31 12.15
N TYR A 182 -10.11 15.44 12.64
CA TYR A 182 -8.68 15.68 12.64
C TYR A 182 -8.03 15.03 11.41
N PHE A 183 -7.16 15.78 10.75
CA PHE A 183 -6.37 15.28 9.62
C PHE A 183 -4.91 15.12 10.03
N PHE A 184 -4.32 14.02 9.60
CA PHE A 184 -2.88 13.80 9.67
C PHE A 184 -2.38 13.50 8.26
N PHE A 185 -1.40 14.25 7.78
CA PHE A 185 -0.71 14.01 6.53
C PHE A 185 0.68 13.45 6.82
N PHE A 186 1.04 12.34 6.16
CA PHE A 186 2.33 11.69 6.30
C PHE A 186 2.99 11.51 4.93
#